data_b1d9397a937dce01c3b8a157a20c8761
#
_entry.id   b1d9397a937dce01c3b8a157a20c8761
#
_cell.length_a   1.000
_cell.length_b   1.000
_cell.length_c   1.000
_cell.angle_alpha   90.00
_cell.angle_beta   90.00
_cell.angle_gamma   90.00
#
_symmetry.space_group_name_H-M   'P 1'
#
loop_
_entity.id
_entity.type
_entity.pdbx_description
1 polymer ?
#
loop_
_entity_poly.entity_id
_entity_poly.type
_entity_poly.pdbx_seq_one_letter_code
_entity_poly.pdbx_strand_id
1 'polypeptide(L)'
;MLIKGLPLRCPCCGYKTLSERGGFEICAVCFWEDDGQDDDDADEVLSGPNGNLSLTQARANYQQFGASRRQDLPHVRPPSAEET
;
A
#
# COMPACT_ATOMS: atom_id res chain seq x y z
N MET A 1 23.60 -15.08 -1.79
CA MET A 1 23.04 -14.40 -1.61
C MET A 1 21.90 -14.27 -1.91
N LEU A 2 21.35 -14.16 -1.62
CA LEU A 2 20.19 -14.10 -1.90
C LEU A 2 19.79 -12.83 -2.21
N ILE A 3 19.01 -12.70 -2.95
CA ILE A 3 18.59 -11.50 -3.31
C ILE A 3 17.56 -11.08 -2.46
N LYS A 4 17.95 -10.56 -1.45
CA LYS A 4 17.06 -10.18 -0.62
C LYS A 4 16.57 -8.96 -1.10
N GLY A 5 15.50 -8.63 -0.83
CA GLY A 5 14.97 -7.36 -1.10
C GLY A 5 14.51 -7.10 -2.45
N LEU A 6 14.22 -8.09 -3.16
CA LEU A 6 13.44 -7.84 -4.32
C LEU A 6 12.16 -7.27 -3.82
N PRO A 7 11.78 -6.05 -4.19
CA PRO A 7 10.59 -5.42 -3.65
C PRO A 7 9.34 -6.17 -4.05
N LEU A 8 8.41 -6.26 -3.11
CA LEU A 8 7.10 -6.88 -3.34
C LEU A 8 6.10 -5.79 -3.67
N ARG A 9 5.05 -6.16 -4.38
CA ARG A 9 4.04 -5.19 -4.77
C ARG A 9 3.16 -4.82 -3.61
N CYS A 10 2.94 -3.52 -3.44
CA CYS A 10 1.98 -3.02 -2.47
C CYS A 10 0.57 -3.43 -2.92
N PRO A 11 -0.24 -4.01 -2.04
CA PRO A 11 -1.58 -4.45 -2.45
C PRO A 11 -2.52 -3.30 -2.78
N CYS A 12 -2.19 -2.09 -2.37
CA CYS A 12 -3.02 -0.92 -2.64
C CYS A 12 -2.69 -0.29 -3.99
N CYS A 13 -1.47 0.15 -4.20
CA CYS A 13 -1.11 0.84 -5.44
C CYS A 13 -0.54 -0.08 -6.52
N GLY A 14 -0.07 -1.25 -6.14
CA GLY A 14 0.46 -2.21 -7.11
C GLY A 14 1.93 -2.00 -7.47
N TYR A 15 2.58 -1.00 -6.91
CA TYR A 15 3.98 -0.76 -7.20
C TYR A 15 4.89 -1.52 -6.23
N LYS A 16 6.11 -1.78 -6.66
CA LYS A 16 7.04 -2.62 -5.91
C LYS A 16 7.73 -1.80 -4.83
N THR A 17 7.05 -1.57 -3.73
CA THR A 17 7.52 -0.67 -2.68
C THR A 17 7.78 -1.35 -1.35
N LEU A 18 7.44 -2.64 -1.21
CA LEU A 18 7.51 -3.30 0.09
C LEU A 18 8.63 -4.31 0.14
N SER A 19 9.30 -4.43 1.29
CA SER A 19 10.33 -5.43 1.48
C SER A 19 9.74 -6.76 1.99
N GLU A 20 8.55 -6.72 2.55
CA GLU A 20 7.84 -7.92 3.01
C GLU A 20 6.36 -7.63 2.99
N ARG A 21 5.53 -8.66 3.19
CA ARG A 21 4.09 -8.48 3.26
C ARG A 21 3.61 -8.71 4.70
N GLY A 22 2.63 -7.91 5.09
CA GLY A 22 2.01 -8.05 6.40
C GLY A 22 2.85 -7.59 7.58
N GLY A 23 3.95 -6.92 7.32
CA GLY A 23 4.83 -6.43 8.38
C GLY A 23 4.59 -4.99 8.79
N PHE A 24 3.46 -4.43 8.38
CA PHE A 24 3.07 -3.06 8.71
C PHE A 24 4.00 -2.00 8.12
N GLU A 25 4.67 -2.35 7.06
CA GLU A 25 5.50 -1.39 6.32
C GLU A 25 4.61 -0.39 5.61
N ILE A 26 4.99 0.88 5.59
CA ILE A 26 4.22 1.92 4.94
C ILE A 26 4.75 2.13 3.54
N CYS A 27 3.86 2.05 2.55
CA CYS A 27 4.22 2.24 1.15
C CYS A 27 4.54 3.71 0.89
N ALA A 28 5.71 4.00 0.35
CA ALA A 28 6.12 5.38 0.08
C ALA A 28 5.32 6.01 -1.05
N VAL A 29 4.66 5.21 -1.88
CA VAL A 29 3.92 5.72 -3.05
C VAL A 29 2.47 6.02 -2.70
N CYS A 30 1.80 5.19 -1.90
CA CYS A 30 0.39 5.41 -1.59
C CYS A 30 0.09 5.62 -0.10
N PHE A 31 1.06 5.36 0.74
CA PHE A 31 0.96 5.49 2.21
C PHE A 31 0.08 4.44 2.88
N TRP A 32 -0.28 3.37 2.16
CA TRP A 32 -0.97 2.24 2.79
C TRP A 32 -0.01 1.55 3.76
N GLU A 33 -0.49 1.23 4.96
CA GLU A 33 0.30 0.46 5.92
C GLU A 33 -0.11 -1.01 5.76
N ASP A 34 0.84 -1.86 5.42
CA ASP A 34 0.54 -3.22 4.99
C ASP A 34 0.20 -4.13 6.16
N ASP A 35 -1.10 -4.25 6.43
CA ASP A 35 -1.64 -5.08 7.50
C ASP A 35 -1.89 -6.52 7.06
N GLY A 36 -1.45 -6.88 5.87
CA GLY A 36 -1.62 -8.24 5.35
C GLY A 36 -2.84 -8.44 4.47
N GLN A 37 -3.71 -7.44 4.35
CA GLN A 37 -4.86 -7.58 3.46
C GLN A 37 -4.42 -7.76 2.02
N ASP A 38 -5.19 -8.52 1.28
CA ASP A 38 -4.98 -8.71 -0.15
C ASP A 38 -6.35 -8.94 -0.80
N ASP A 39 -6.38 -9.52 -2.00
CA ASP A 39 -7.58 -9.59 -2.81
C ASP A 39 -8.76 -10.26 -2.11
N ASP A 40 -8.53 -11.34 -1.37
CA ASP A 40 -9.63 -12.11 -0.79
C ASP A 40 -10.28 -11.43 0.40
N ASP A 41 -9.60 -10.53 1.09
CA ASP A 41 -10.22 -9.80 2.21
C ASP A 41 -10.18 -8.29 2.02
N ALA A 42 -10.01 -7.84 0.79
CA ALA A 42 -9.85 -6.41 0.49
C ALA A 42 -11.02 -5.56 0.96
N ASP A 43 -12.23 -6.14 1.00
CA ASP A 43 -13.42 -5.38 1.41
C ASP A 43 -13.56 -5.23 2.91
N GLU A 44 -12.72 -5.90 3.68
CA GLU A 44 -12.86 -5.86 5.14
C GLU A 44 -12.16 -4.64 5.73
N VAL A 45 -12.72 -4.13 6.80
CA VAL A 45 -12.11 -3.06 7.58
C VAL A 45 -11.56 -3.70 8.83
N LEU A 46 -10.24 -3.72 8.97
CA LEU A 46 -9.61 -4.45 10.07
C LEU A 46 -9.43 -3.61 11.34
N SER A 47 -9.69 -2.32 11.28
CA SER A 47 -9.57 -1.40 12.42
C SER A 47 -8.18 -1.33 13.01
N GLY A 48 -7.18 -1.67 12.23
CA GLY A 48 -5.79 -1.59 12.67
C GLY A 48 -5.14 -0.30 12.22
N PRO A 49 -3.95 -0.40 11.66
CA PRO A 49 -3.18 0.80 11.29
C PRO A 49 -3.88 1.68 10.24
N ASN A 50 -4.76 1.10 9.44
CA ASN A 50 -5.47 1.86 8.41
C ASN A 50 -6.86 2.33 8.86
N GLY A 51 -7.18 2.16 10.14
CA GLY A 51 -8.41 2.68 10.72
C GLY A 51 -9.65 2.11 10.06
N ASN A 52 -10.56 2.98 9.62
CA ASN A 52 -11.80 2.54 8.98
C ASN A 52 -11.65 2.23 7.52
N LEU A 53 -10.43 2.22 6.99
CA LEU A 53 -10.22 2.08 5.56
C LEU A 53 -10.05 0.62 5.18
N SER A 54 -10.85 0.13 4.26
CA SER A 54 -10.64 -1.19 3.65
C SER A 54 -9.59 -1.06 2.55
N LEU A 55 -8.97 -2.18 2.17
CA LEU A 55 -8.04 -2.16 1.05
C LEU A 55 -8.75 -1.76 -0.24
N THR A 56 -10.00 -2.22 -0.43
CA THR A 56 -10.79 -1.83 -1.60
C THR A 56 -10.95 -0.32 -1.69
N GLN A 57 -11.27 0.32 -0.56
CA GLN A 57 -11.43 1.78 -0.55
C GLN A 57 -10.10 2.47 -0.78
N ALA A 58 -9.02 1.95 -0.20
CA ALA A 58 -7.69 2.52 -0.39
C ALA A 58 -7.27 2.46 -1.86
N ARG A 59 -7.57 1.34 -2.52
CA ARG A 59 -7.29 1.18 -3.95
C ARG A 59 -8.05 2.21 -4.78
N ALA A 60 -9.33 2.41 -4.48
CA ALA A 60 -10.15 3.38 -5.18
C ALA A 60 -9.62 4.80 -4.95
N ASN A 61 -9.23 5.10 -3.72
CA ASN A 61 -8.66 6.41 -3.40
C ASN A 61 -7.36 6.66 -4.17
N TYR A 62 -6.50 5.66 -4.22
CA TYR A 62 -5.24 5.82 -4.97
C TYR A 62 -5.51 6.09 -6.45
N GLN A 63 -6.45 5.37 -7.04
CA GLN A 63 -6.81 5.59 -8.45
C GLN A 63 -7.40 6.99 -8.66
N GLN A 64 -8.08 7.51 -7.65
CA GLN A 64 -8.76 8.78 -7.79
C GLN A 64 -7.85 9.98 -7.53
N PHE A 65 -7.00 9.92 -6.51
CA PHE A 65 -6.20 11.10 -6.17
C PHE A 65 -4.75 10.81 -5.77
N GLY A 66 -4.30 9.56 -5.81
CA GLY A 66 -2.88 9.26 -5.68
C GLY A 66 -2.38 8.94 -4.28
N ALA A 67 -3.27 8.61 -3.36
CA ALA A 67 -2.89 8.16 -2.01
C ALA A 67 -3.97 7.24 -1.48
N SER A 68 -3.66 6.44 -0.46
CA SER A 68 -4.66 5.59 0.18
C SER A 68 -5.70 6.42 0.93
N ARG A 69 -5.32 7.60 1.41
CA ARG A 69 -6.22 8.57 2.01
C ARG A 69 -5.84 9.95 1.56
N ARG A 70 -6.83 10.83 1.44
CA ARG A 70 -6.58 12.19 1.01
C ARG A 70 -5.62 12.92 1.95
N GLN A 71 -5.73 12.66 3.25
CA GLN A 71 -4.88 13.30 4.26
C GLN A 71 -3.42 12.93 4.14
N ASP A 72 -3.11 11.85 3.42
CA ASP A 72 -1.74 11.37 3.27
C ASP A 72 -1.06 11.90 2.01
N LEU A 73 -1.74 12.71 1.22
CA LEU A 73 -1.16 13.27 0.00
C LEU A 73 0.19 13.97 0.22
N PRO A 74 0.40 14.69 1.32
CA PRO A 74 1.70 15.32 1.54
C PRO A 74 2.84 14.34 1.79
N HIS A 75 2.52 13.08 2.03
CA HIS A 75 3.50 12.06 2.43
C HIS A 75 3.85 11.08 1.31
N VAL A 76 3.24 11.20 0.15
CA VAL A 76 3.44 10.25 -0.94
C VAL A 76 4.27 10.86 -2.05
N ARG A 77 4.77 10.00 -2.93
CA ARG A 77 5.54 10.41 -4.11
C ARG A 77 5.20 9.49 -5.27
N PRO A 78 5.50 9.88 -6.49
CA PRO A 78 5.32 8.99 -7.64
C PRO A 78 6.26 7.78 -7.52
N PRO A 79 5.91 6.65 -8.13
CA PRO A 79 6.81 5.50 -8.12
C PRO A 79 8.03 5.77 -8.99
N SER A 80 9.16 5.16 -8.60
CA SER A 80 10.36 5.21 -9.41
C SER A 80 10.27 4.16 -10.50
N ALA A 81 11.19 4.21 -11.45
CA ALA A 81 11.23 3.23 -12.53
C ALA A 81 11.40 1.81 -11.99
N GLU A 82 12.19 1.64 -10.93
CA GLU A 82 12.41 0.31 -10.36
C GLU A 82 11.16 -0.23 -9.66
N GLU A 83 10.25 0.63 -9.28
CA GLU A 83 9.05 0.23 -8.56
C GLU A 83 7.90 -0.16 -9.48
N THR A 84 8.02 0.17 -10.74
CA THR A 84 6.98 -0.19 -11.69
C THR A 84 7.10 -1.65 -12.13
#